data_754245625bf4ee79be0dc053cf3f2f36
#
_entry.id   754245625bf4ee79be0dc053cf3f2f36
#
_cell.length_a   1.000
_cell.length_b   1.000
_cell.length_c   1.000
_cell.angle_alpha   90.00
_cell.angle_beta   90.00
_cell.angle_gamma   90.00
#
_symmetry.space_group_name_H-M   'P 1'
#
loop_
_entity.id
_entity.type
_entity.pdbx_description
1 polymer ?
#
loop_
_entity_poly.entity_id
_entity_poly.type
_entity_poly.pdbx_seq_one_letter_code
_entity_poly.pdbx_strand_id
1 'polypeptide(L)'
;MRVRVAEELRRIWRQATGSGSPRRADMAAGAAEAEAERRTLALPAILTPVQFPGRLLPKPTPMNLRRFAETPVVRRAINVIKDRIAAMDWQVRVRRGVRRQDVAFAERRLRALRRVLEEPNAADSFRTLIEQVIEDALVGGFGAIEMEPTGDEERPAMLWPVDGASIRINARWDGQAETPRYAQALPGQLESAAVDLRDDQLIYVRMNPRSFTPFGLGPLEVAFETVNQFLSAHRFAGKLASNAVAQYALWLNEATPAQHDRLIRWWQDEIEGTGRVPLISTEQKPEVLRFAQGTDADMRLAWQEFLIRMVANAFGLPPLMLGLEADVNQSTAAEMTDEAFRGAISPLALLLAGHLTRDLFAKCIGWREFEFVFNDLNARDEETELAVQVQLLQAGVLTVNEVRAMRGLGPLGQSGTAQLAGEAMEDGDQGLRD
;
A
#
# COMPACT_ATOMS: atom_id res chain seq x y z
N MET A 1 12.24 -19.13 10.05
CA MET A 1 12.31 -19.09 8.58
C MET A 1 13.70 -18.79 8.05
N ARG A 2 14.37 -17.67 8.39
CA ARG A 2 15.78 -17.45 7.97
C ARG A 2 16.70 -18.63 8.27
N VAL A 3 16.47 -19.33 9.37
CA VAL A 3 17.23 -20.55 9.73
C VAL A 3 16.86 -21.74 8.83
N ARG A 4 15.58 -21.97 8.53
CA ARG A 4 15.14 -23.06 7.62
C ARG A 4 15.57 -22.82 6.18
N VAL A 5 15.40 -21.59 5.69
CA VAL A 5 15.87 -21.21 4.35
C VAL A 5 17.39 -21.30 4.25
N ALA A 6 18.12 -20.89 5.29
CA ALA A 6 19.57 -21.03 5.33
C ALA A 6 20.05 -22.50 5.43
N GLU A 7 19.31 -23.37 6.12
CA GLU A 7 19.61 -24.80 6.18
C GLU A 7 19.25 -25.51 4.88
N GLU A 8 18.12 -25.18 4.26
CA GLU A 8 17.73 -25.72 2.96
C GLU A 8 18.68 -25.25 1.85
N LEU A 9 19.10 -23.99 1.87
CA LEU A 9 20.12 -23.46 0.95
C LEU A 9 21.47 -24.17 1.12
N ARG A 10 21.88 -24.50 2.35
CA ARG A 10 23.10 -25.29 2.60
C ARG A 10 22.96 -26.76 2.16
N ARG A 11 21.74 -27.32 2.22
CA ARG A 11 21.44 -28.67 1.74
C ARG A 11 21.48 -28.73 0.21
N ILE A 12 20.85 -27.77 -0.46
CA ILE A 12 20.83 -27.63 -1.93
C ILE A 12 22.27 -27.39 -2.45
N TRP A 13 23.05 -26.54 -1.77
CA TRP A 13 24.45 -26.28 -2.16
C TRP A 13 25.32 -27.53 -2.06
N ARG A 14 25.11 -28.35 -1.06
CA ARG A 14 25.81 -29.64 -0.92
C ARG A 14 25.36 -30.68 -1.97
N GLN A 15 24.11 -30.64 -2.44
CA GLN A 15 23.63 -31.51 -3.52
C GLN A 15 24.09 -31.05 -4.89
N ALA A 16 24.23 -29.75 -5.13
CA ALA A 16 24.68 -29.18 -6.40
C ALA A 16 26.19 -29.36 -6.66
N THR A 17 27.00 -29.57 -5.62
CA THR A 17 28.46 -29.81 -5.75
C THR A 17 28.83 -31.30 -5.89
N GLY A 18 27.84 -32.22 -5.89
CA GLY A 18 28.01 -33.64 -6.07
C GLY A 18 27.63 -34.12 -7.47
N SER A 19 28.60 -34.15 -8.37
CA SER A 19 28.74 -34.96 -9.60
C SER A 19 27.51 -35.19 -10.50
N GLY A 20 27.59 -34.64 -11.71
CA GLY A 20 26.81 -35.05 -12.88
C GLY A 20 26.32 -33.85 -13.69
N SER A 21 27.06 -33.47 -14.72
CA SER A 21 26.57 -32.46 -15.67
C SER A 21 25.34 -32.97 -16.43
N PRO A 22 24.19 -32.31 -16.32
CA PRO A 22 23.03 -32.68 -17.15
C PRO A 22 23.33 -32.43 -18.63
N ARG A 23 22.86 -33.32 -19.49
CA ARG A 23 23.02 -33.21 -20.95
C ARG A 23 22.36 -31.93 -21.45
N ARG A 24 23.03 -31.26 -22.40
CA ARG A 24 22.62 -29.96 -22.98
C ARG A 24 21.18 -29.95 -23.54
N ALA A 25 20.64 -31.12 -23.92
CA ALA A 25 19.27 -31.29 -24.42
C ALA A 25 18.21 -31.18 -23.28
N ASP A 26 18.49 -31.66 -22.09
CA ASP A 26 17.57 -31.60 -20.95
C ASP A 26 17.49 -30.17 -20.38
N MET A 27 18.60 -29.41 -20.45
CA MET A 27 18.60 -28.00 -20.09
C MET A 27 17.81 -27.12 -21.07
N ALA A 28 17.81 -27.43 -22.36
CA ALA A 28 17.05 -26.71 -23.36
C ALA A 28 15.54 -27.00 -23.27
N ALA A 29 15.15 -28.25 -22.97
CA ALA A 29 13.75 -28.63 -22.74
C ALA A 29 13.20 -28.00 -21.47
N GLY A 30 13.93 -28.05 -20.34
CA GLY A 30 13.56 -27.40 -19.10
C GLY A 30 13.47 -25.87 -19.20
N ALA A 31 14.35 -25.23 -19.99
CA ALA A 31 14.29 -23.79 -20.26
C ALA A 31 13.07 -23.41 -21.13
N ALA A 32 12.69 -24.24 -22.08
CA ALA A 32 11.51 -24.01 -22.93
C ALA A 32 10.20 -24.21 -22.16
N GLU A 33 10.12 -25.22 -21.28
CA GLU A 33 8.99 -25.41 -20.38
C GLU A 33 8.85 -24.31 -19.34
N ALA A 34 9.96 -23.87 -18.71
CA ALA A 34 10.00 -22.74 -17.79
C ALA A 34 9.63 -21.42 -18.48
N GLU A 35 9.95 -21.25 -19.77
CA GLU A 35 9.56 -20.08 -20.56
C GLU A 35 8.10 -20.14 -21.00
N ALA A 36 7.55 -21.32 -21.25
CA ALA A 36 6.13 -21.53 -21.50
C ALA A 36 5.28 -21.31 -20.23
N GLU A 37 5.74 -21.77 -19.07
CA GLU A 37 5.10 -21.52 -17.77
C GLU A 37 5.23 -20.05 -17.34
N ARG A 38 6.35 -19.38 -17.59
CA ARG A 38 6.48 -17.92 -17.39
C ARG A 38 5.49 -17.11 -18.22
N ARG A 39 5.06 -17.61 -19.37
CA ARG A 39 4.01 -16.98 -20.19
C ARG A 39 2.61 -17.15 -19.59
N THR A 40 2.37 -18.21 -18.81
CA THR A 40 1.08 -18.46 -18.16
C THR A 40 0.98 -17.83 -16.77
N LEU A 41 2.12 -17.55 -16.11
CA LEU A 41 2.22 -16.88 -14.81
C LEU A 41 2.51 -15.37 -14.92
N ALA A 42 2.73 -14.86 -16.12
CA ALA A 42 2.68 -13.41 -16.34
C ALA A 42 1.35 -12.91 -15.81
N LEU A 43 1.38 -11.89 -14.94
CA LEU A 43 0.21 -11.06 -14.60
C LEU A 43 -0.64 -10.98 -15.88
N PRO A 44 -1.92 -11.39 -15.84
CA PRO A 44 -2.74 -11.31 -17.03
C PRO A 44 -2.56 -9.91 -17.58
N ALA A 45 -2.10 -9.79 -18.82
CA ALA A 45 -1.89 -8.53 -19.50
C ALA A 45 -3.26 -7.93 -19.81
N ILE A 46 -3.92 -7.42 -18.78
CA ILE A 46 -5.20 -6.72 -18.87
C ILE A 46 -5.01 -5.34 -19.48
N LEU A 47 -3.81 -4.84 -19.46
CA LEU A 47 -3.40 -3.72 -20.28
C LEU A 47 -2.83 -4.31 -21.57
N THR A 48 -3.70 -4.55 -22.54
CA THR A 48 -3.25 -4.62 -23.92
C THR A 48 -2.48 -3.33 -24.17
N PRO A 49 -1.16 -3.36 -24.35
CA PRO A 49 -0.45 -2.15 -24.65
C PRO A 49 -1.03 -1.62 -25.93
N VAL A 50 -1.67 -0.46 -25.88
CA VAL A 50 -1.92 0.31 -27.09
C VAL A 50 -0.54 0.52 -27.68
N GLN A 51 -0.24 -0.21 -28.75
CA GLN A 51 1.05 -0.12 -29.42
C GLN A 51 1.13 1.26 -30.06
N PHE A 52 1.71 2.21 -29.33
CA PHE A 52 2.21 3.41 -29.97
C PHE A 52 3.50 3.02 -30.69
N PRO A 53 3.57 3.21 -32.02
CA PRO A 53 4.76 2.88 -32.77
C PRO A 53 5.93 3.75 -32.25
N GLY A 54 6.92 3.13 -31.64
CA GLY A 54 8.21 3.73 -31.33
C GLY A 54 8.71 3.74 -29.90
N ARG A 55 7.92 3.48 -28.86
CA ARG A 55 8.42 3.36 -27.48
C ARG A 55 7.71 2.25 -26.74
N LEU A 56 8.45 1.25 -26.32
CA LEU A 56 7.99 0.28 -25.34
C LEU A 56 7.81 1.01 -24.01
N LEU A 57 6.56 1.18 -23.58
CA LEU A 57 6.24 1.68 -22.25
C LEU A 57 6.72 0.65 -21.22
N PRO A 58 7.29 1.10 -20.09
CA PRO A 58 7.68 0.19 -19.02
C PRO A 58 6.45 -0.56 -18.52
N LYS A 59 6.59 -1.88 -18.28
CA LYS A 59 5.53 -2.70 -17.72
C LYS A 59 5.48 -2.55 -16.20
N PRO A 60 4.31 -2.70 -15.55
CA PRO A 60 4.19 -2.72 -14.11
C PRO A 60 4.76 -4.02 -13.51
N THR A 61 6.07 -4.20 -13.58
CA THR A 61 6.77 -5.30 -12.91
C THR A 61 7.04 -4.92 -11.45
N PRO A 62 7.16 -5.89 -10.51
CA PRO A 62 7.48 -5.59 -9.12
C PRO A 62 8.70 -4.68 -8.95
N MET A 63 9.74 -4.89 -9.74
CA MET A 63 10.95 -4.06 -9.71
C MET A 63 10.68 -2.61 -10.17
N ASN A 64 9.89 -2.42 -11.23
CA ASN A 64 9.54 -1.09 -11.71
C ASN A 64 8.60 -0.36 -10.74
N LEU A 65 7.64 -1.09 -10.14
CA LEU A 65 6.74 -0.53 -9.12
C LEU A 65 7.54 -0.06 -7.90
N ARG A 66 8.49 -0.85 -7.39
CA ARG A 66 9.37 -0.46 -6.27
C ARG A 66 10.21 0.76 -6.59
N ARG A 67 10.79 0.80 -7.80
CA ARG A 67 11.52 1.99 -8.25
C ARG A 67 10.63 3.23 -8.32
N PHE A 68 9.39 3.09 -8.76
CA PHE A 68 8.44 4.20 -8.80
C PHE A 68 7.98 4.60 -7.41
N ALA A 69 7.88 3.65 -6.47
CA ALA A 69 7.57 3.92 -5.07
C ALA A 69 8.62 4.81 -4.37
N GLU A 70 9.85 4.86 -4.89
CA GLU A 70 10.92 5.76 -4.41
C GLU A 70 10.79 7.20 -4.94
N THR A 71 9.90 7.44 -5.93
CA THR A 71 9.64 8.80 -6.44
C THR A 71 9.03 9.66 -5.32
N PRO A 72 9.52 10.90 -5.06
CA PRO A 72 9.10 11.69 -3.90
C PRO A 72 7.60 11.83 -3.74
N VAL A 73 6.86 12.09 -4.83
CA VAL A 73 5.39 12.23 -4.81
C VAL A 73 4.71 10.91 -4.42
N VAL A 74 5.14 9.80 -5.00
CA VAL A 74 4.60 8.46 -4.70
C VAL A 74 4.96 8.05 -3.28
N ARG A 75 6.22 8.25 -2.86
CA ARG A 75 6.67 7.96 -1.50
C ARG A 75 5.85 8.74 -0.48
N ARG A 76 5.54 10.01 -0.76
CA ARG A 76 4.66 10.81 0.10
C ARG A 76 3.27 10.21 0.21
N ALA A 77 2.66 9.79 -0.92
CA ALA A 77 1.34 9.16 -0.93
C ALA A 77 1.33 7.86 -0.10
N ILE A 78 2.33 7.00 -0.29
CA ILE A 78 2.49 5.76 0.49
C ILE A 78 2.61 6.07 1.98
N ASN A 79 3.49 7.00 2.35
CA ASN A 79 3.75 7.32 3.75
C ASN A 79 2.52 7.93 4.45
N VAL A 80 1.74 8.78 3.79
CA VAL A 80 0.51 9.34 4.37
C VAL A 80 -0.44 8.23 4.83
N ILE A 81 -0.62 7.18 4.04
CA ILE A 81 -1.51 6.06 4.38
C ILE A 81 -0.83 5.14 5.40
N LYS A 82 0.38 4.71 5.11
CA LYS A 82 1.15 3.74 5.89
C LYS A 82 1.38 4.23 7.33
N ASP A 83 1.94 5.43 7.47
CA ASP A 83 2.30 5.98 8.78
C ASP A 83 1.05 6.24 9.64
N ARG A 84 -0.07 6.62 9.01
CA ARG A 84 -1.33 6.84 9.73
C ARG A 84 -1.91 5.55 10.29
N ILE A 85 -1.91 4.46 9.50
CA ILE A 85 -2.41 3.16 9.97
C ILE A 85 -1.47 2.57 11.02
N ALA A 86 -0.16 2.64 10.79
CA ALA A 86 0.84 2.10 11.71
C ALA A 86 0.92 2.86 13.05
N ALA A 87 0.42 4.10 13.10
CA ALA A 87 0.35 4.91 14.32
C ALA A 87 -0.99 4.78 15.05
N MET A 88 -1.98 4.04 14.52
CA MET A 88 -3.26 3.85 15.20
C MET A 88 -3.10 2.98 16.43
N ASP A 89 -3.77 3.37 17.51
CA ASP A 89 -3.93 2.52 18.67
C ASP A 89 -4.80 1.31 18.33
N TRP A 90 -4.44 0.16 18.85
CA TRP A 90 -5.13 -1.08 18.60
C TRP A 90 -5.35 -1.89 19.87
N GLN A 91 -6.31 -2.78 19.82
CA GLN A 91 -6.58 -3.72 20.90
C GLN A 91 -7.04 -5.07 20.38
N VAL A 92 -6.81 -6.09 21.20
CA VAL A 92 -7.42 -7.41 21.04
C VAL A 92 -8.53 -7.52 22.08
N ARG A 93 -9.71 -7.90 21.65
CA ARG A 93 -10.87 -8.04 22.54
C ARG A 93 -11.68 -9.31 22.23
N VAL A 94 -12.53 -9.70 23.15
CA VAL A 94 -13.53 -10.73 22.89
C VAL A 94 -14.53 -10.20 21.86
N ARG A 95 -14.85 -11.00 20.87
CA ARG A 95 -15.75 -10.64 19.76
C ARG A 95 -17.11 -10.17 20.27
N ARG A 96 -17.67 -9.16 19.66
CA ARG A 96 -19.04 -8.68 19.98
C ARG A 96 -20.04 -9.85 19.90
N GLY A 97 -20.91 -9.97 20.89
CA GLY A 97 -21.91 -11.05 21.01
C GLY A 97 -21.44 -12.30 21.76
N VAL A 98 -20.16 -12.43 22.06
CA VAL A 98 -19.61 -13.48 22.91
C VAL A 98 -19.42 -12.92 24.34
N ARG A 99 -20.01 -13.59 25.34
CA ARG A 99 -19.80 -13.15 26.72
C ARG A 99 -18.39 -13.52 27.18
N ARG A 100 -17.67 -12.59 27.75
CA ARG A 100 -16.28 -12.79 28.23
C ARG A 100 -16.16 -13.93 29.24
N GLN A 101 -17.18 -14.09 30.08
CA GLN A 101 -17.25 -15.18 31.09
C GLN A 101 -17.42 -16.57 30.47
N ASP A 102 -17.92 -16.66 29.22
CA ASP A 102 -18.15 -17.93 28.53
C ASP A 102 -16.87 -18.37 27.77
N VAL A 103 -15.84 -17.51 27.70
CA VAL A 103 -14.58 -17.81 27.03
C VAL A 103 -13.57 -18.39 28.03
N ALA A 104 -13.21 -19.64 27.82
CA ALA A 104 -12.22 -20.30 28.66
C ALA A 104 -10.86 -19.59 28.58
N PHE A 105 -10.29 -19.29 29.77
CA PHE A 105 -8.99 -18.63 29.89
C PHE A 105 -8.88 -17.29 29.16
N ALA A 106 -9.99 -16.52 29.00
CA ALA A 106 -10.05 -15.30 28.21
C ALA A 106 -8.91 -14.34 28.49
N GLU A 107 -8.59 -14.05 29.76
CA GLU A 107 -7.52 -13.14 30.14
C GLU A 107 -6.13 -13.64 29.72
N ARG A 108 -5.86 -14.93 29.88
CA ARG A 108 -4.58 -15.53 29.48
C ARG A 108 -4.42 -15.49 27.97
N ARG A 109 -5.46 -15.85 27.23
CA ARG A 109 -5.46 -15.81 25.75
C ARG A 109 -5.35 -14.41 25.21
N LEU A 110 -6.03 -13.42 25.80
CA LEU A 110 -5.90 -12.00 25.41
C LEU A 110 -4.46 -11.50 25.58
N ARG A 111 -3.81 -11.85 26.72
CA ARG A 111 -2.40 -11.47 26.93
C ARG A 111 -1.47 -12.16 25.91
N ALA A 112 -1.72 -13.43 25.60
CA ALA A 112 -0.94 -14.17 24.61
C ALA A 112 -1.07 -13.57 23.21
N LEU A 113 -2.30 -13.25 22.76
CA LEU A 113 -2.53 -12.60 21.47
C LEU A 113 -1.91 -11.21 21.39
N ARG A 114 -2.02 -10.43 22.48
CA ARG A 114 -1.36 -9.12 22.55
C ARG A 114 0.15 -9.26 22.41
N ARG A 115 0.77 -10.20 23.10
CA ARG A 115 2.21 -10.46 23.01
C ARG A 115 2.66 -10.87 21.62
N VAL A 116 1.88 -11.72 20.90
CA VAL A 116 2.17 -12.08 19.50
C VAL A 116 2.21 -10.86 18.60
N LEU A 117 1.36 -9.86 18.85
CA LEU A 117 1.32 -8.63 18.04
C LEU A 117 2.37 -7.62 18.50
N GLU A 118 2.58 -7.42 19.79
CA GLU A 118 3.58 -6.48 20.30
C GLU A 118 5.01 -6.89 19.89
N GLU A 119 5.28 -8.19 19.92
CA GLU A 119 6.57 -8.79 19.56
C GLU A 119 6.38 -9.87 18.49
N PRO A 120 6.04 -9.50 17.24
CA PRO A 120 5.71 -10.47 16.20
C PRO A 120 6.87 -11.42 15.87
N ASN A 121 8.10 -10.93 15.91
CA ASN A 121 9.34 -11.67 15.71
C ASN A 121 10.50 -10.98 16.42
N ALA A 122 11.73 -11.50 16.24
CA ALA A 122 12.91 -10.94 16.90
C ALA A 122 13.40 -9.60 16.31
N ALA A 123 12.90 -9.18 15.15
CA ALA A 123 13.37 -8.00 14.42
C ALA A 123 12.34 -6.88 14.36
N ASP A 124 11.05 -7.23 14.41
CA ASP A 124 9.96 -6.30 14.16
C ASP A 124 9.10 -6.07 15.41
N SER A 125 8.59 -4.87 15.54
CA SER A 125 7.41 -4.52 16.32
C SER A 125 6.14 -4.67 15.46
N PHE A 126 4.95 -4.60 16.05
CA PHE A 126 3.71 -4.56 15.29
C PHE A 126 3.72 -3.44 14.24
N ARG A 127 4.19 -2.26 14.63
CA ARG A 127 4.28 -1.11 13.74
C ARG A 127 5.14 -1.41 12.51
N THR A 128 6.37 -1.88 12.69
CA THR A 128 7.29 -2.14 11.57
C THR A 128 6.82 -3.29 10.69
N LEU A 129 6.18 -4.31 11.27
CA LEU A 129 5.54 -5.39 10.52
C LEU A 129 4.44 -4.84 9.60
N ILE A 130 3.52 -4.05 10.16
CA ILE A 130 2.39 -3.51 9.40
C ILE A 130 2.84 -2.49 8.35
N GLU A 131 3.85 -1.66 8.65
CA GLU A 131 4.42 -0.74 7.67
C GLU A 131 4.92 -1.46 6.41
N GLN A 132 5.58 -2.60 6.55
CA GLN A 132 6.08 -3.41 5.43
C GLN A 132 4.93 -4.02 4.62
N VAL A 133 3.93 -4.55 5.29
CA VAL A 133 2.77 -5.19 4.65
C VAL A 133 1.90 -4.17 3.90
N ILE A 134 1.69 -2.99 4.48
CA ILE A 134 0.94 -1.90 3.84
C ILE A 134 1.70 -1.37 2.63
N GLU A 135 3.01 -1.21 2.74
CA GLU A 135 3.83 -0.76 1.62
C GLU A 135 3.70 -1.71 0.42
N ASP A 136 3.85 -3.01 0.63
CA ASP A 136 3.67 -4.02 -0.41
C ASP A 136 2.25 -4.00 -1.00
N ALA A 137 1.23 -3.82 -0.16
CA ALA A 137 -0.16 -3.73 -0.61
C ALA A 137 -0.42 -2.48 -1.46
N LEU A 138 0.13 -1.33 -1.10
CA LEU A 138 0.00 -0.09 -1.86
C LEU A 138 0.79 -0.10 -3.17
N VAL A 139 1.94 -0.78 -3.19
CA VAL A 139 2.83 -0.86 -4.36
C VAL A 139 2.36 -1.92 -5.35
N GLY A 140 2.16 -3.15 -4.87
CA GLY A 140 1.90 -4.32 -5.70
C GLY A 140 0.47 -4.88 -5.60
N GLY A 141 -0.40 -4.25 -4.79
CA GLY A 141 -1.80 -4.69 -4.62
C GLY A 141 -1.99 -5.78 -3.59
N PHE A 142 -0.93 -6.31 -2.99
CA PHE A 142 -1.01 -7.33 -1.95
C PHE A 142 0.22 -7.31 -1.05
N GLY A 143 -0.01 -7.55 0.24
CA GLY A 143 1.02 -7.77 1.23
C GLY A 143 0.89 -9.16 1.84
N ALA A 144 1.95 -9.70 2.43
CA ALA A 144 1.94 -11.04 2.98
C ALA A 144 2.64 -11.11 4.34
N ILE A 145 2.06 -11.93 5.25
CA ILE A 145 2.63 -12.24 6.55
C ILE A 145 2.66 -13.76 6.69
N GLU A 146 3.81 -14.34 6.90
CA GLU A 146 3.93 -15.74 7.30
C GLU A 146 3.60 -15.89 8.77
N MET A 147 2.78 -16.87 9.09
CA MET A 147 2.39 -17.27 10.44
C MET A 147 3.07 -18.59 10.78
N GLU A 148 3.92 -18.59 11.80
CA GLU A 148 4.60 -19.76 12.30
C GLU A 148 4.03 -20.16 13.67
N PRO A 149 3.22 -21.25 13.78
CA PRO A 149 2.75 -21.73 15.06
C PRO A 149 3.91 -22.21 15.91
N THR A 150 3.99 -21.77 17.16
CA THR A 150 5.09 -22.12 18.07
C THR A 150 4.79 -23.36 18.94
N GLY A 151 3.52 -23.67 19.16
CA GLY A 151 3.07 -24.67 20.13
C GLY A 151 3.09 -24.17 21.58
N ASP A 152 3.51 -22.95 21.85
CA ASP A 152 3.48 -22.31 23.18
C ASP A 152 2.18 -21.53 23.35
N GLU A 153 1.40 -21.85 24.39
CA GLU A 153 0.13 -21.14 24.68
C GLU A 153 0.33 -19.67 25.08
N GLU A 154 1.52 -19.28 25.57
CA GLU A 154 1.82 -17.90 25.94
C GLU A 154 2.29 -17.05 24.74
N ARG A 155 2.77 -17.71 23.69
CA ARG A 155 3.15 -17.11 22.42
C ARG A 155 2.78 -18.02 21.26
N PRO A 156 1.49 -18.17 20.94
CA PRO A 156 1.02 -19.24 20.05
C PRO A 156 1.48 -19.13 18.60
N ALA A 157 1.94 -17.99 18.16
CA ALA A 157 2.47 -17.78 16.81
C ALA A 157 3.59 -16.74 16.77
N MET A 158 4.44 -16.85 15.74
CA MET A 158 5.36 -15.79 15.30
C MET A 158 4.93 -15.30 13.93
N LEU A 159 5.11 -13.99 13.67
CA LEU A 159 4.70 -13.33 12.44
C LEU A 159 5.92 -12.76 11.73
N TRP A 160 6.06 -13.09 10.45
CA TRP A 160 7.18 -12.62 9.63
C TRP A 160 6.64 -11.89 8.39
N PRO A 161 7.10 -10.66 8.11
CA PRO A 161 6.76 -10.00 6.86
C PRO A 161 7.43 -10.75 5.72
N VAL A 162 6.66 -11.02 4.68
CA VAL A 162 7.13 -11.70 3.47
C VAL A 162 6.94 -10.78 2.29
N ASP A 163 7.96 -10.70 1.43
CA ASP A 163 7.86 -9.98 0.17
C ASP A 163 6.66 -10.50 -0.64
N GLY A 164 5.60 -9.68 -0.76
CA GLY A 164 4.40 -10.04 -1.49
C GLY A 164 4.72 -10.49 -2.92
N ALA A 165 5.66 -9.83 -3.60
CA ALA A 165 6.05 -10.18 -4.97
C ALA A 165 6.74 -11.54 -5.11
N SER A 166 7.22 -12.13 -4.00
CA SER A 166 7.79 -13.47 -3.97
C SER A 166 6.76 -14.58 -3.86
N ILE A 167 5.50 -14.25 -3.56
CA ILE A 167 4.42 -15.21 -3.35
C ILE A 167 3.78 -15.59 -4.67
N ARG A 168 3.70 -16.89 -4.93
CA ARG A 168 2.93 -17.52 -6.01
C ARG A 168 1.68 -18.16 -5.43
N ILE A 169 0.58 -18.06 -6.16
CA ILE A 169 -0.71 -18.65 -5.76
C ILE A 169 -0.97 -19.88 -6.61
N ASN A 170 -1.23 -21.00 -5.97
CA ASN A 170 -1.61 -22.23 -6.65
C ASN A 170 -3.05 -22.09 -7.19
N ALA A 171 -3.19 -21.91 -8.50
CA ALA A 171 -4.48 -21.75 -9.15
C ALA A 171 -5.35 -23.02 -9.12
N ARG A 172 -4.76 -24.18 -8.85
CA ARG A 172 -5.44 -25.48 -8.75
C ARG A 172 -5.62 -25.95 -7.31
N TRP A 173 -5.51 -25.05 -6.34
CA TRP A 173 -5.75 -25.40 -4.95
C TRP A 173 -7.19 -25.91 -4.76
N ASP A 174 -7.32 -27.07 -4.12
CA ASP A 174 -8.56 -27.82 -3.93
C ASP A 174 -9.38 -27.40 -2.69
N GLY A 175 -8.88 -26.45 -1.89
CA GLY A 175 -9.50 -26.00 -0.65
C GLY A 175 -9.14 -26.84 0.57
N GLN A 176 -8.30 -27.87 0.43
CA GLN A 176 -7.85 -28.71 1.54
C GLN A 176 -6.78 -28.00 2.36
N ALA A 177 -6.82 -28.20 3.68
CA ALA A 177 -5.88 -27.56 4.61
C ALA A 177 -4.43 -28.05 4.44
N GLU A 178 -4.27 -29.30 4.04
CA GLU A 178 -2.97 -29.96 3.87
C GLU A 178 -2.30 -29.58 2.53
N THR A 179 -3.10 -29.20 1.53
CA THR A 179 -2.58 -28.87 0.19
C THR A 179 -2.01 -27.46 0.19
N PRO A 180 -0.77 -27.25 -0.30
CA PRO A 180 -0.18 -25.93 -0.40
C PRO A 180 -1.01 -25.00 -1.28
N ARG A 181 -1.41 -23.85 -0.73
CA ARG A 181 -2.12 -22.81 -1.46
C ARG A 181 -1.16 -21.81 -2.09
N TYR A 182 -0.03 -21.59 -1.43
CA TYR A 182 0.96 -20.61 -1.82
C TYR A 182 2.33 -21.25 -1.93
N ALA A 183 3.21 -20.64 -2.71
CA ALA A 183 4.62 -20.97 -2.75
C ALA A 183 5.43 -19.67 -2.72
N GLN A 184 6.43 -19.60 -1.87
CA GLN A 184 7.38 -18.50 -1.84
C GLN A 184 8.57 -18.83 -2.73
N ALA A 185 8.79 -18.03 -3.78
CA ALA A 185 9.93 -18.14 -4.67
C ALA A 185 10.81 -16.90 -4.56
N LEU A 186 12.06 -17.06 -4.17
CA LEU A 186 13.01 -15.95 -4.11
C LEU A 186 13.48 -15.58 -5.53
N PRO A 187 13.65 -14.28 -5.84
CA PRO A 187 14.14 -13.85 -7.14
C PRO A 187 15.50 -14.48 -7.47
N GLY A 188 15.60 -15.07 -8.66
CA GLY A 188 16.83 -15.70 -9.13
C GLY A 188 17.08 -17.13 -8.68
N GLN A 189 16.20 -17.73 -7.89
CA GLN A 189 16.25 -19.14 -7.54
C GLN A 189 15.47 -20.01 -8.55
N LEU A 190 15.92 -21.26 -8.69
CA LEU A 190 15.18 -22.27 -9.45
C LEU A 190 13.82 -22.54 -8.80
N GLU A 191 12.80 -22.83 -9.59
CA GLU A 191 11.45 -23.14 -9.10
C GLU A 191 11.42 -24.31 -8.10
N SER A 192 12.33 -25.25 -8.21
CA SER A 192 12.52 -26.34 -7.26
C SER A 192 12.95 -25.90 -5.85
N ALA A 193 13.32 -24.66 -5.65
CA ALA A 193 13.70 -24.09 -4.36
C ALA A 193 12.57 -23.26 -3.70
N ALA A 194 11.37 -23.26 -4.29
CA ALA A 194 10.21 -22.60 -3.69
C ALA A 194 9.79 -23.29 -2.39
N VAL A 195 9.41 -22.49 -1.40
CA VAL A 195 8.87 -22.98 -0.13
C VAL A 195 7.36 -22.99 -0.23
N ASP A 196 6.78 -24.18 -0.15
CA ASP A 196 5.33 -24.37 -0.13
C ASP A 196 4.74 -23.90 1.20
N LEU A 197 3.66 -23.12 1.13
CA LEU A 197 2.94 -22.59 2.28
C LEU A 197 1.46 -22.96 2.19
N ARG A 198 0.94 -23.50 3.28
CA ARG A 198 -0.48 -23.80 3.40
C ARG A 198 -1.28 -22.54 3.65
N ASP A 199 -2.60 -22.66 3.49
CA ASP A 199 -3.54 -21.58 3.69
C ASP A 199 -3.59 -21.05 5.14
N ASP A 200 -3.22 -21.88 6.14
CA ASP A 200 -3.13 -21.52 7.55
C ASP A 200 -1.77 -20.95 7.97
N GLN A 201 -0.81 -20.89 7.06
CA GLN A 201 0.54 -20.39 7.29
C GLN A 201 0.82 -19.01 6.70
N LEU A 202 -0.08 -18.47 5.88
CA LEU A 202 0.11 -17.18 5.24
C LEU A 202 -1.15 -16.32 5.34
N ILE A 203 -1.00 -15.11 5.88
CA ILE A 203 -1.95 -14.03 5.68
C ILE A 203 -1.62 -13.41 4.32
N TYR A 204 -2.58 -13.38 3.41
CA TYR A 204 -2.47 -12.76 2.11
C TYR A 204 -3.45 -11.60 2.01
N VAL A 205 -2.95 -10.39 2.30
CA VAL A 205 -3.74 -9.15 2.28
C VAL A 205 -3.87 -8.67 0.86
N ARG A 206 -5.07 -8.77 0.29
CA ARG A 206 -5.34 -8.43 -1.10
C ARG A 206 -6.17 -7.15 -1.21
N MET A 207 -5.58 -6.09 -1.74
CA MET A 207 -6.30 -4.84 -2.03
C MET A 207 -7.11 -4.96 -3.32
N ASN A 208 -8.24 -4.26 -3.40
CA ASN A 208 -9.08 -4.15 -4.58
C ASN A 208 -9.22 -5.49 -5.32
N PRO A 209 -9.79 -6.54 -4.69
CA PRO A 209 -9.87 -7.87 -5.26
C PRO A 209 -10.74 -7.87 -6.52
N ARG A 210 -10.29 -8.60 -7.55
CA ARG A 210 -10.98 -8.74 -8.83
C ARG A 210 -11.35 -10.21 -9.06
N SER A 211 -12.51 -10.47 -9.68
CA SER A 211 -13.03 -11.84 -9.85
C SER A 211 -12.20 -12.71 -10.79
N PHE A 212 -11.52 -12.10 -11.76
CA PHE A 212 -10.78 -12.78 -12.81
C PHE A 212 -9.29 -13.02 -12.50
N THR A 213 -8.80 -12.55 -11.36
CA THR A 213 -7.42 -12.74 -10.92
C THR A 213 -7.34 -12.96 -9.41
N PRO A 214 -6.46 -13.84 -8.94
CA PRO A 214 -6.24 -14.04 -7.50
C PRO A 214 -5.46 -12.88 -6.86
N PHE A 215 -4.83 -12.00 -7.67
CA PHE A 215 -4.05 -10.87 -7.19
C PHE A 215 -4.91 -9.64 -6.92
N GLY A 216 -4.44 -8.80 -6.01
CA GLY A 216 -5.01 -7.48 -5.79
C GLY A 216 -4.63 -6.48 -6.88
N LEU A 217 -5.08 -5.24 -6.71
CA LEU A 217 -4.70 -4.10 -7.54
C LEU A 217 -4.24 -2.97 -6.64
N GLY A 218 -2.94 -2.65 -6.67
CA GLY A 218 -2.36 -1.57 -5.88
C GLY A 218 -2.62 -0.19 -6.49
N PRO A 219 -2.73 0.85 -5.66
CA PRO A 219 -2.84 2.23 -6.14
C PRO A 219 -1.70 2.65 -7.07
N LEU A 220 -0.46 2.22 -6.77
CA LEU A 220 0.69 2.51 -7.62
C LEU A 220 0.62 1.79 -8.97
N GLU A 221 0.09 0.57 -9.02
CA GLU A 221 -0.13 -0.14 -10.26
C GLU A 221 -1.12 0.62 -11.16
N VAL A 222 -2.18 1.19 -10.57
CA VAL A 222 -3.14 2.07 -11.26
C VAL A 222 -2.48 3.35 -11.75
N ALA A 223 -1.64 3.97 -10.92
CA ALA A 223 -0.94 5.22 -11.23
C ALA A 223 0.31 5.02 -12.10
N PHE A 224 0.68 3.79 -12.45
CA PHE A 224 1.97 3.45 -13.06
C PHE A 224 2.32 4.31 -14.28
N GLU A 225 1.38 4.42 -15.22
CA GLU A 225 1.56 5.22 -16.43
C GLU A 225 1.67 6.71 -16.12
N THR A 226 0.85 7.21 -15.20
CA THR A 226 0.89 8.61 -14.73
C THR A 226 2.24 8.96 -14.10
N VAL A 227 2.77 8.07 -13.25
CA VAL A 227 4.11 8.27 -12.63
C VAL A 227 5.22 8.24 -13.69
N ASN A 228 5.13 7.35 -14.68
CA ASN A 228 6.07 7.30 -15.78
C ASN A 228 6.06 8.61 -16.60
N GLN A 229 4.88 9.14 -16.89
CA GLN A 229 4.71 10.44 -17.56
C GLN A 229 5.27 11.59 -16.71
N PHE A 230 5.00 11.59 -15.40
CA PHE A 230 5.54 12.57 -14.46
C PHE A 230 7.07 12.58 -14.46
N LEU A 231 7.71 11.41 -14.34
CA LEU A 231 9.16 11.28 -14.38
C LEU A 231 9.75 11.74 -15.73
N SER A 232 9.04 11.48 -16.83
CA SER A 232 9.46 11.91 -18.15
C SER A 232 9.35 13.44 -18.32
N ALA A 233 8.26 14.04 -17.83
CA ALA A 233 8.07 15.48 -17.81
C ALA A 233 9.13 16.17 -16.93
N HIS A 234 9.40 15.62 -15.76
CA HIS A 234 10.42 16.14 -14.85
C HIS A 234 11.83 16.09 -15.45
N ARG A 235 12.20 14.98 -16.09
CA ARG A 235 13.49 14.87 -16.81
C ARG A 235 13.58 15.86 -17.96
N PHE A 236 12.51 16.07 -18.70
CA PHE A 236 12.48 17.03 -19.78
C PHE A 236 12.63 18.47 -19.26
N ALA A 237 11.91 18.83 -18.19
CA ALA A 237 12.05 20.12 -17.53
C ALA A 237 13.49 20.35 -17.03
N GLY A 238 14.12 19.34 -16.44
CA GLY A 238 15.51 19.39 -16.01
C GLY A 238 16.49 19.61 -17.17
N LYS A 239 16.27 18.92 -18.30
CA LYS A 239 17.09 19.15 -19.52
C LYS A 239 16.90 20.57 -20.08
N LEU A 240 15.68 21.07 -20.01
CA LEU A 240 15.40 22.45 -20.46
C LEU A 240 16.08 23.48 -19.54
N ALA A 241 15.98 23.28 -18.23
CA ALA A 241 16.61 24.16 -17.23
C ALA A 241 18.15 24.14 -17.31
N SER A 242 18.73 23.01 -17.70
CA SER A 242 20.19 22.89 -17.92
C SER A 242 20.65 23.30 -19.32
N ASN A 243 19.77 23.92 -20.12
CA ASN A 243 20.03 24.29 -21.53
C ASN A 243 20.50 23.10 -22.42
N ALA A 244 20.20 21.85 -21.99
CA ALA A 244 20.55 20.65 -22.75
C ALA A 244 19.60 20.35 -23.93
N VAL A 245 18.56 21.17 -24.12
CA VAL A 245 17.66 21.11 -25.28
C VAL A 245 17.91 22.35 -26.14
N ALA A 246 18.31 22.13 -27.38
CA ALA A 246 18.46 23.22 -28.34
C ALA A 246 17.10 23.91 -28.55
N GLN A 247 17.01 25.17 -28.11
CA GLN A 247 15.80 25.99 -28.27
C GLN A 247 15.76 26.71 -29.61
N TYR A 248 16.91 26.84 -30.24
CA TYR A 248 17.09 27.53 -31.51
C TYR A 248 18.23 26.91 -32.33
N ALA A 249 18.21 27.11 -33.61
CA ALA A 249 19.33 26.86 -34.51
C ALA A 249 19.75 28.18 -35.18
N LEU A 250 21.04 28.34 -35.30
CA LEU A 250 21.61 29.44 -36.08
C LEU A 250 21.84 28.97 -37.52
N TRP A 251 21.16 29.61 -38.45
CA TRP A 251 21.44 29.39 -39.87
C TRP A 251 22.54 30.33 -40.29
N LEU A 252 23.63 29.78 -40.73
CA LEU A 252 24.78 30.51 -41.27
C LEU A 252 24.78 30.38 -42.79
N ASN A 253 24.67 31.52 -43.49
CA ASN A 253 24.73 31.53 -44.94
C ASN A 253 26.22 31.40 -45.37
N GLU A 254 26.51 30.48 -46.33
CA GLU A 254 27.83 30.28 -46.97
C GLU A 254 29.00 30.00 -46.01
N ALA A 255 28.77 29.39 -44.83
CA ALA A 255 29.85 29.01 -43.92
C ALA A 255 30.64 27.81 -44.46
N THR A 256 31.96 27.94 -44.51
CA THR A 256 32.84 26.80 -44.84
C THR A 256 32.88 25.78 -43.69
N PRO A 257 33.10 24.48 -43.95
CA PRO A 257 33.19 23.47 -42.91
C PRO A 257 34.17 23.82 -41.78
N ALA A 258 35.28 24.43 -42.08
CA ALA A 258 36.28 24.87 -41.11
C ALA A 258 35.81 26.01 -40.20
N GLN A 259 34.95 26.90 -40.73
CA GLN A 259 34.30 27.95 -39.94
C GLN A 259 33.21 27.36 -39.06
N HIS A 260 32.44 26.42 -39.57
CA HIS A 260 31.42 25.69 -38.80
C HIS A 260 32.01 24.94 -37.59
N ASP A 261 33.09 24.16 -37.80
CA ASP A 261 33.80 23.44 -36.74
C ASP A 261 34.44 24.36 -35.70
N ARG A 262 34.90 25.54 -36.11
CA ARG A 262 35.45 26.54 -35.20
C ARG A 262 34.35 27.18 -34.35
N LEU A 263 33.19 27.44 -34.94
CA LEU A 263 32.02 28.01 -34.24
C LEU A 263 31.45 26.99 -33.23
N ILE A 264 31.35 25.72 -33.59
CA ILE A 264 30.90 24.66 -32.69
C ILE A 264 31.82 24.54 -31.47
N ARG A 265 33.14 24.48 -31.67
CA ARG A 265 34.09 24.42 -30.56
C ARG A 265 34.02 25.63 -29.66
N TRP A 266 33.99 26.86 -30.26
CA TRP A 266 33.83 28.08 -29.49
C TRP A 266 32.53 28.10 -28.72
N TRP A 267 31.40 27.59 -29.29
CA TRP A 267 30.12 27.50 -28.63
C TRP A 267 30.17 26.54 -27.44
N GLN A 268 30.76 25.38 -27.61
CA GLN A 268 30.93 24.38 -26.55
C GLN A 268 31.83 24.87 -25.42
N ASP A 269 32.94 25.55 -25.77
CA ASP A 269 33.94 25.96 -24.79
C ASP A 269 33.54 27.24 -24.02
N GLU A 270 32.86 28.19 -24.67
CA GLU A 270 32.63 29.53 -24.11
C GLU A 270 31.17 29.80 -23.73
N ILE A 271 30.21 29.09 -24.30
CA ILE A 271 28.77 29.41 -24.14
C ILE A 271 28.04 28.29 -23.42
N GLU A 272 28.24 27.05 -23.80
CA GLU A 272 27.55 25.91 -23.21
C GLU A 272 27.97 25.74 -21.74
N GLY A 273 27.05 25.95 -20.81
CA GLY A 273 27.30 25.85 -19.36
C GLY A 273 27.79 27.15 -18.68
N THR A 274 28.06 28.22 -19.37
CA THR A 274 28.55 29.48 -18.75
C THR A 274 27.45 30.55 -18.59
N GLY A 275 26.31 30.41 -19.26
CA GLY A 275 25.24 31.41 -19.25
C GLY A 275 25.58 32.77 -19.87
N ARG A 276 26.70 32.87 -20.57
CA ARG A 276 27.12 34.10 -21.21
C ARG A 276 26.34 34.35 -22.49
N VAL A 277 26.04 35.63 -22.74
CA VAL A 277 25.38 36.05 -23.98
C VAL A 277 26.41 36.04 -25.12
N PRO A 278 26.17 35.27 -26.21
CA PRO A 278 27.10 35.22 -27.33
C PRO A 278 27.10 36.55 -28.08
N LEU A 279 28.27 37.18 -28.20
CA LEU A 279 28.49 38.32 -29.09
C LEU A 279 29.01 37.80 -30.41
N ILE A 280 28.15 37.80 -31.44
CA ILE A 280 28.50 37.35 -32.79
C ILE A 280 28.62 38.54 -33.67
N SER A 281 29.82 38.75 -34.28
CA SER A 281 30.04 39.75 -35.29
C SER A 281 30.16 39.06 -36.65
N THR A 282 29.16 39.24 -37.51
CA THR A 282 29.11 38.69 -38.88
C THR A 282 28.67 39.82 -39.83
N GLU A 283 29.16 39.79 -41.10
CA GLU A 283 28.77 40.73 -42.11
C GLU A 283 27.28 40.66 -42.49
N GLN A 284 26.68 39.46 -42.33
CA GLN A 284 25.25 39.24 -42.56
C GLN A 284 24.56 38.75 -41.26
N LYS A 285 23.35 39.25 -41.02
CA LYS A 285 22.55 38.86 -39.87
C LYS A 285 22.18 37.39 -39.98
N PRO A 286 22.59 36.53 -39.02
CA PRO A 286 22.20 35.12 -39.03
C PRO A 286 20.69 35.00 -38.80
N GLU A 287 20.08 34.06 -39.48
CA GLU A 287 18.66 33.71 -39.24
C GLU A 287 18.58 32.76 -38.08
N VAL A 288 17.80 33.13 -37.06
CA VAL A 288 17.55 32.30 -35.87
C VAL A 288 16.27 31.51 -36.07
N LEU A 289 16.44 30.21 -36.28
CA LEU A 289 15.31 29.27 -36.30
C LEU A 289 14.97 28.85 -34.86
N ARG A 290 13.82 29.35 -34.36
CA ARG A 290 13.35 28.93 -33.04
C ARG A 290 12.50 27.68 -33.19
N PHE A 291 12.89 26.58 -32.52
CA PHE A 291 12.17 25.34 -32.52
C PHE A 291 11.02 25.29 -31.50
N ALA A 292 11.05 26.17 -30.49
CA ALA A 292 9.98 26.35 -29.54
C ALA A 292 9.65 27.83 -29.38
N GLN A 293 8.45 28.23 -29.78
CA GLN A 293 7.94 29.58 -29.49
C GLN A 293 7.14 29.51 -28.18
N GLY A 294 7.64 30.20 -27.17
CA GLY A 294 6.97 30.82 -26.04
C GLY A 294 5.92 30.04 -25.26
N THR A 295 5.51 30.53 -24.12
CA THR A 295 4.38 30.13 -23.24
C THR A 295 4.32 28.69 -22.68
N ASP A 296 5.24 27.83 -23.06
CA ASP A 296 5.23 26.42 -22.61
C ASP A 296 5.65 26.19 -21.15
N ALA A 297 6.25 27.18 -20.47
CA ALA A 297 6.70 27.02 -19.09
C ALA A 297 5.52 26.82 -18.13
N ASP A 298 4.47 27.64 -18.26
CA ASP A 298 3.29 27.58 -17.41
C ASP A 298 2.46 26.32 -17.69
N MET A 299 2.30 25.93 -18.94
CA MET A 299 1.62 24.68 -19.29
C MET A 299 2.39 23.44 -18.81
N ARG A 300 3.71 23.50 -18.73
CA ARG A 300 4.56 22.39 -18.25
C ARG A 300 4.46 22.22 -16.74
N LEU A 301 4.40 23.32 -15.98
CA LEU A 301 4.15 23.28 -14.54
C LEU A 301 2.72 22.80 -14.27
N ALA A 302 1.72 23.34 -14.92
CA ALA A 302 0.33 22.93 -14.80
C ALA A 302 0.13 21.43 -15.17
N TRP A 303 0.88 20.93 -16.17
CA TRP A 303 0.86 19.51 -16.51
C TRP A 303 1.44 18.63 -15.42
N GLN A 304 2.55 19.04 -14.79
CA GLN A 304 3.14 18.28 -13.67
C GLN A 304 2.19 18.26 -12.46
N GLU A 305 1.57 19.39 -12.12
CA GLU A 305 0.54 19.46 -11.09
C GLU A 305 -0.66 18.57 -11.39
N PHE A 306 -1.12 18.56 -12.64
CA PHE A 306 -2.19 17.65 -13.09
C PHE A 306 -1.81 16.17 -12.86
N LEU A 307 -0.59 15.78 -13.22
CA LEU A 307 -0.11 14.41 -13.00
C LEU A 307 -0.01 14.05 -11.51
N ILE A 308 0.39 15.00 -10.66
CA ILE A 308 0.39 14.81 -9.20
C ILE A 308 -1.04 14.61 -8.68
N ARG A 309 -2.02 15.39 -9.18
CA ARG A 309 -3.43 15.18 -8.83
C ARG A 309 -3.94 13.81 -9.25
N MET A 310 -3.52 13.32 -10.42
CA MET A 310 -3.87 11.96 -10.87
C MET A 310 -3.25 10.87 -9.99
N VAL A 311 -2.01 11.06 -9.51
CA VAL A 311 -1.40 10.16 -8.51
C VAL A 311 -2.19 10.22 -7.21
N ALA A 312 -2.53 11.41 -6.70
CA ALA A 312 -3.33 11.57 -5.50
C ALA A 312 -4.67 10.82 -5.60
N ASN A 313 -5.37 10.97 -6.73
CA ASN A 313 -6.63 10.27 -6.98
C ASN A 313 -6.47 8.74 -6.97
N ALA A 314 -5.39 8.21 -7.55
CA ALA A 314 -5.14 6.76 -7.56
C ALA A 314 -4.94 6.20 -6.14
N PHE A 315 -4.37 7.00 -5.23
CA PHE A 315 -4.19 6.64 -3.82
C PHE A 315 -5.40 6.99 -2.94
N GLY A 316 -6.44 7.63 -3.50
CA GLY A 316 -7.60 8.11 -2.74
C GLY A 316 -7.26 9.23 -1.76
N LEU A 317 -6.26 10.06 -2.09
CA LEU A 317 -5.80 11.16 -1.26
C LEU A 317 -6.16 12.51 -1.87
N PRO A 318 -6.54 13.52 -1.07
CA PRO A 318 -6.62 14.89 -1.52
C PRO A 318 -5.25 15.40 -2.00
N PRO A 319 -5.18 16.14 -3.11
CA PRO A 319 -3.92 16.65 -3.66
C PRO A 319 -3.08 17.49 -2.68
N LEU A 320 -3.73 18.17 -1.73
CA LEU A 320 -3.10 18.93 -0.65
C LEU A 320 -2.11 18.08 0.16
N MET A 321 -2.42 16.80 0.40
CA MET A 321 -1.54 15.90 1.14
C MET A 321 -0.26 15.56 0.39
N LEU A 322 -0.23 15.76 -0.92
CA LEU A 322 0.95 15.58 -1.77
C LEU A 322 1.73 16.87 -2.01
N GLY A 323 1.37 17.97 -1.32
CA GLY A 323 2.07 19.25 -1.40
C GLY A 323 1.60 20.16 -2.52
N LEU A 324 0.42 19.92 -3.11
CA LEU A 324 -0.22 20.88 -3.99
C LEU A 324 -1.03 21.86 -3.14
N GLU A 325 -0.57 23.08 -3.09
CA GLU A 325 -1.27 24.17 -2.41
C GLU A 325 -2.54 24.51 -3.19
N ALA A 326 -3.65 24.53 -2.47
CA ALA A 326 -4.87 25.21 -2.87
C ALA A 326 -5.11 26.31 -1.84
N ASP A 327 -5.85 27.36 -2.19
CA ASP A 327 -6.36 28.35 -1.24
C ASP A 327 -7.38 27.67 -0.30
N VAL A 328 -6.86 26.90 0.65
CA VAL A 328 -7.65 26.05 1.56
C VAL A 328 -7.71 26.75 2.90
N ASN A 329 -8.91 27.08 3.35
CA ASN A 329 -9.12 27.53 4.72
C ASN A 329 -9.06 26.31 5.68
N GLN A 330 -8.94 26.58 6.98
CA GLN A 330 -8.74 25.55 8.01
C GLN A 330 -9.89 24.52 8.06
N SER A 331 -11.14 24.92 7.79
CA SER A 331 -12.28 23.99 7.78
C SER A 331 -12.22 23.01 6.60
N THR A 332 -11.89 23.50 5.41
CA THR A 332 -11.73 22.67 4.21
C THR A 332 -10.56 21.69 4.34
N ALA A 333 -9.47 22.09 5.00
CA ALA A 333 -8.35 21.18 5.27
C ALA A 333 -8.74 20.03 6.21
N ALA A 334 -9.57 20.30 7.22
CA ALA A 334 -10.09 19.27 8.12
C ALA A 334 -11.02 18.29 7.38
N GLU A 335 -11.92 18.77 6.55
CA GLU A 335 -12.82 17.95 5.74
C GLU A 335 -12.03 17.05 4.76
N MET A 336 -11.01 17.60 4.09
CA MET A 336 -10.13 16.83 3.20
C MET A 336 -9.35 15.74 3.95
N THR A 337 -8.93 16.02 5.19
CA THR A 337 -8.27 15.01 6.04
C THR A 337 -9.23 13.90 6.41
N ASP A 338 -10.48 14.23 6.72
CA ASP A 338 -11.53 13.25 7.00
C ASP A 338 -11.89 12.41 5.77
N GLU A 339 -11.94 13.01 4.60
CA GLU A 339 -12.17 12.31 3.34
C GLU A 339 -11.04 11.30 3.05
N ALA A 340 -9.78 11.71 3.20
CA ALA A 340 -8.64 10.81 3.06
C ALA A 340 -8.70 9.65 4.07
N PHE A 341 -9.08 9.94 5.31
CA PHE A 341 -9.22 8.93 6.35
C PHE A 341 -10.29 7.89 5.97
N ARG A 342 -11.45 8.33 5.50
CA ARG A 342 -12.55 7.44 5.11
C ARG A 342 -12.29 6.72 3.78
N GLY A 343 -11.67 7.39 2.81
CA GLY A 343 -11.48 6.86 1.46
C GLY A 343 -10.29 5.92 1.31
N ALA A 344 -9.16 6.26 1.91
CA ALA A 344 -7.90 5.53 1.71
C ALA A 344 -7.45 4.75 2.94
N ILE A 345 -7.55 5.34 4.13
CA ILE A 345 -6.94 4.80 5.35
C ILE A 345 -7.83 3.76 6.01
N SER A 346 -9.08 4.12 6.32
CA SER A 346 -10.02 3.24 7.04
C SER A 346 -10.29 1.91 6.31
N PRO A 347 -10.52 1.87 4.98
CA PRO A 347 -10.76 0.61 4.29
C PRO A 347 -9.58 -0.37 4.37
N LEU A 348 -8.35 0.14 4.27
CA LEU A 348 -7.16 -0.70 4.36
C LEU A 348 -6.92 -1.17 5.79
N ALA A 349 -7.12 -0.32 6.79
CA ALA A 349 -7.03 -0.69 8.19
C ALA A 349 -8.06 -1.77 8.58
N LEU A 350 -9.33 -1.63 8.12
CA LEU A 350 -10.37 -2.64 8.31
C LEU A 350 -10.03 -3.97 7.62
N LEU A 351 -9.45 -3.92 6.42
CA LEU A 351 -9.00 -5.11 5.70
C LEU A 351 -7.93 -5.86 6.51
N LEU A 352 -6.94 -5.14 7.04
CA LEU A 352 -5.89 -5.72 7.89
C LEU A 352 -6.45 -6.30 9.18
N ALA A 353 -7.33 -5.59 9.87
CA ALA A 353 -7.98 -6.05 11.09
C ALA A 353 -8.80 -7.33 10.84
N GLY A 354 -9.51 -7.38 9.70
CA GLY A 354 -10.24 -8.55 9.26
C GLY A 354 -9.34 -9.77 9.02
N HIS A 355 -8.20 -9.57 8.39
CA HIS A 355 -7.20 -10.64 8.16
C HIS A 355 -6.57 -11.12 9.48
N LEU A 356 -6.16 -10.22 10.37
CA LEU A 356 -5.64 -10.62 11.68
C LEU A 356 -6.65 -11.41 12.50
N THR A 357 -7.91 -10.99 12.49
CA THR A 357 -8.99 -11.71 13.18
C THR A 357 -9.27 -13.07 12.56
N ARG A 358 -9.40 -13.14 11.24
CA ARG A 358 -9.80 -14.36 10.54
C ARG A 358 -8.64 -15.34 10.38
N ASP A 359 -7.49 -14.85 9.88
CA ASP A 359 -6.42 -15.74 9.45
C ASP A 359 -5.46 -16.06 10.60
N LEU A 360 -5.09 -15.07 11.44
CA LEU A 360 -4.23 -15.31 12.60
C LEU A 360 -5.01 -15.94 13.77
N PHE A 361 -6.04 -15.25 14.29
CA PHE A 361 -6.68 -15.70 15.52
C PHE A 361 -7.53 -16.96 15.31
N ALA A 362 -8.39 -16.94 14.26
CA ALA A 362 -9.35 -18.04 14.09
C ALA A 362 -8.76 -19.24 13.32
N LYS A 363 -7.88 -19.02 12.34
CA LYS A 363 -7.40 -20.06 11.45
C LYS A 363 -6.07 -20.65 11.91
N CYS A 364 -5.06 -19.81 12.15
CA CYS A 364 -3.72 -20.26 12.57
C CYS A 364 -3.73 -20.71 14.04
N ILE A 365 -4.23 -19.87 14.97
CA ILE A 365 -4.20 -20.14 16.43
C ILE A 365 -5.42 -20.96 16.88
N GLY A 366 -6.56 -20.86 16.18
CA GLY A 366 -7.79 -21.60 16.51
C GLY A 366 -8.68 -20.89 17.53
N TRP A 367 -8.40 -19.64 17.92
CA TRP A 367 -9.17 -18.89 18.92
C TRP A 367 -10.15 -17.94 18.23
N ARG A 368 -11.33 -18.43 17.89
CA ARG A 368 -12.37 -17.72 17.10
C ARG A 368 -13.12 -16.68 17.89
N GLU A 369 -13.01 -16.67 19.20
CA GLU A 369 -13.74 -15.84 20.15
C GLU A 369 -13.16 -14.41 20.24
N PHE A 370 -12.00 -14.18 19.65
CA PHE A 370 -11.29 -12.91 19.73
C PHE A 370 -11.29 -12.18 18.39
N GLU A 371 -11.19 -10.88 18.47
CA GLU A 371 -11.06 -9.99 17.31
C GLU A 371 -9.99 -8.92 17.56
N PHE A 372 -9.34 -8.54 16.48
CA PHE A 372 -8.44 -7.38 16.43
C PHE A 372 -9.20 -6.15 15.97
N VAL A 373 -8.99 -5.01 16.62
CA VAL A 373 -9.62 -3.74 16.25
C VAL A 373 -8.63 -2.59 16.39
N PHE A 374 -8.68 -1.66 15.45
CA PHE A 374 -8.06 -0.35 15.60
C PHE A 374 -9.04 0.57 16.33
N ASN A 375 -8.60 1.21 17.43
CA ASN A 375 -9.46 2.05 18.27
C ASN A 375 -9.95 3.28 17.53
N ASP A 376 -9.10 3.93 16.74
CA ASP A 376 -9.42 5.14 15.98
C ASP A 376 -10.57 4.94 14.97
N LEU A 377 -10.72 3.72 14.43
CA LEU A 377 -11.78 3.41 13.48
C LEU A 377 -13.14 3.27 14.16
N ASN A 378 -13.14 2.81 15.41
CA ASN A 378 -14.37 2.57 16.17
C ASN A 378 -14.79 3.78 17.01
N ALA A 379 -13.87 4.69 17.34
CA ALA A 379 -14.15 5.81 18.25
C ALA A 379 -15.34 6.67 17.80
N ARG A 380 -15.44 6.98 16.50
CA ARG A 380 -16.55 7.77 15.93
C ARG A 380 -17.84 6.98 15.84
N ASP A 381 -17.77 5.71 15.47
CA ASP A 381 -18.92 4.82 15.43
C ASP A 381 -19.44 4.55 16.85
N GLU A 382 -18.54 4.37 17.83
CA GLU A 382 -18.89 4.19 19.23
C GLU A 382 -19.51 5.46 19.86
N GLU A 383 -19.03 6.64 19.51
CA GLU A 383 -19.61 7.91 19.95
C GLU A 383 -21.02 8.09 19.38
N THR A 384 -21.19 7.79 18.09
CA THR A 384 -22.50 7.84 17.43
C THR A 384 -23.45 6.78 17.99
N GLU A 385 -22.98 5.53 18.17
CA GLU A 385 -23.75 4.46 18.81
C GLU A 385 -24.11 4.83 20.26
N LEU A 386 -23.17 5.42 21.01
CA LEU A 386 -23.42 5.87 22.36
C LEU A 386 -24.50 6.94 22.40
N ALA A 387 -24.42 7.94 21.53
CA ALA A 387 -25.43 8.99 21.44
C ALA A 387 -26.83 8.41 21.10
N VAL A 388 -26.92 7.50 20.15
CA VAL A 388 -28.16 6.80 19.80
C VAL A 388 -28.65 5.94 20.96
N GLN A 389 -27.78 5.19 21.63
CA GLN A 389 -28.15 4.36 22.78
C GLN A 389 -28.66 5.22 23.95
N VAL A 390 -28.03 6.37 24.21
CA VAL A 390 -28.46 7.32 25.22
C VAL A 390 -29.85 7.90 24.86
N GLN A 391 -30.06 8.27 23.59
CA GLN A 391 -31.39 8.74 23.14
C GLN A 391 -32.46 7.67 23.27
N LEU A 392 -32.19 6.42 22.91
CA LEU A 392 -33.12 5.30 23.04
C LEU A 392 -33.40 4.96 24.50
N LEU A 393 -32.40 5.11 25.38
CA LEU A 393 -32.55 4.94 26.81
C LEU A 393 -33.40 6.07 27.42
N GLN A 394 -33.21 7.32 27.02
CA GLN A 394 -34.02 8.47 27.43
C GLN A 394 -35.43 8.40 26.89
N ALA A 395 -35.62 7.89 25.68
CA ALA A 395 -36.93 7.66 25.08
C ALA A 395 -37.68 6.45 25.69
N GLY A 396 -37.07 5.72 26.63
CA GLY A 396 -37.67 4.52 27.23
C GLY A 396 -37.81 3.33 26.29
N VAL A 397 -37.11 3.35 25.13
CA VAL A 397 -37.13 2.25 24.15
C VAL A 397 -36.19 1.11 24.57
N LEU A 398 -35.09 1.43 25.22
CA LEU A 398 -34.12 0.47 25.77
C LEU A 398 -34.02 0.63 27.28
N THR A 399 -33.74 -0.48 27.96
CA THR A 399 -33.40 -0.50 29.39
C THR A 399 -31.88 -0.43 29.57
N VAL A 400 -31.43 -0.01 30.75
CA VAL A 400 -30.01 0.01 31.10
C VAL A 400 -29.36 -1.38 30.95
N ASN A 401 -30.06 -2.43 31.29
CA ASN A 401 -29.57 -3.80 31.18
C ASN A 401 -29.42 -4.26 29.72
N GLU A 402 -30.32 -3.83 28.82
CA GLU A 402 -30.20 -4.13 27.40
C GLU A 402 -28.98 -3.42 26.77
N VAL A 403 -28.76 -2.14 27.09
CA VAL A 403 -27.57 -1.41 26.65
C VAL A 403 -26.30 -2.05 27.20
N ARG A 404 -26.30 -2.49 28.46
CA ARG A 404 -25.19 -3.22 29.07
C ARG A 404 -24.92 -4.56 28.38
N ALA A 405 -26.01 -5.30 28.06
CA ALA A 405 -25.88 -6.56 27.32
C ALA A 405 -25.31 -6.38 25.91
N MET A 406 -25.72 -5.34 25.17
CA MET A 406 -25.16 -4.97 23.87
C MET A 406 -23.64 -4.69 23.96
N ARG A 407 -23.17 -4.19 25.11
CA ARG A 407 -21.75 -3.90 25.39
C ARG A 407 -21.01 -5.05 26.08
N GLY A 408 -21.63 -6.22 26.21
CA GLY A 408 -21.01 -7.39 26.86
C GLY A 408 -20.83 -7.23 28.38
N LEU A 409 -21.49 -6.26 29.01
CA LEU A 409 -21.46 -6.03 30.45
C LEU A 409 -22.56 -6.85 31.17
N GLY A 410 -22.24 -7.32 32.36
CA GLY A 410 -23.26 -8.03 33.21
C GLY A 410 -24.40 -7.12 33.62
N PRO A 411 -25.62 -7.69 33.87
CA PRO A 411 -26.78 -6.93 34.27
C PRO A 411 -26.59 -6.28 35.65
N LEU A 412 -27.13 -5.07 35.80
CA LEU A 412 -27.32 -4.43 37.10
C LEU A 412 -28.66 -4.94 37.65
N GLY A 413 -28.69 -5.69 38.71
CA GLY A 413 -29.90 -6.20 39.39
C GLY A 413 -31.23 -5.57 38.98
N GLN A 414 -32.24 -5.52 39.87
CA GLN A 414 -33.58 -4.95 39.52
C GLN A 414 -33.54 -3.47 39.12
N SER A 415 -32.55 -2.68 39.57
CA SER A 415 -32.42 -1.28 39.19
C SER A 415 -32.04 -1.07 37.74
N GLY A 416 -31.48 -2.09 37.05
CA GLY A 416 -31.13 -2.00 35.64
C GLY A 416 -32.26 -2.37 34.67
N THR A 417 -33.40 -2.79 35.16
CA THR A 417 -34.60 -3.10 34.35
C THR A 417 -35.61 -1.94 34.31
N ALA A 418 -35.44 -0.92 35.15
CA ALA A 418 -36.27 0.27 35.13
C ALA A 418 -35.97 1.09 33.85
N GLN A 419 -37.00 1.46 33.13
CA GLN A 419 -36.93 2.49 32.10
C GLN A 419 -36.66 3.82 32.81
N LEU A 420 -35.76 4.64 32.26
CA LEU A 420 -35.59 6.05 32.68
C LEU A 420 -36.82 6.82 32.13
N ALA A 421 -38.01 6.57 32.68
CA ALA A 421 -39.17 7.36 32.35
C ALA A 421 -39.09 8.70 33.10
N GLY A 422 -38.90 9.76 32.32
CA GLY A 422 -39.12 11.15 32.57
C GLY A 422 -39.42 11.61 34.01
N GLU A 423 -38.41 11.90 34.78
CA GLU A 423 -38.47 12.94 35.80
C GLU A 423 -38.22 14.30 35.13
N ALA A 424 -39.21 14.79 34.40
CA ALA A 424 -39.24 16.16 33.96
C ALA A 424 -40.72 16.57 33.82
N MET A 425 -41.23 17.15 34.86
CA MET A 425 -42.39 18.04 34.98
C MET A 425 -43.30 17.70 36.17
N GLU A 426 -42.81 17.86 37.38
CA GLU A 426 -43.65 18.18 38.55
C GLU A 426 -42.81 19.03 39.51
N ASP A 427 -42.54 20.25 39.11
CA ASP A 427 -42.23 21.32 40.08
C ASP A 427 -42.68 22.67 39.47
N GLY A 428 -43.94 23.02 39.70
CA GLY A 428 -44.43 24.32 39.21
C GLY A 428 -45.90 24.55 39.37
N ASP A 429 -46.53 24.15 40.49
CA ASP A 429 -47.76 24.81 40.91
C ASP A 429 -48.10 24.53 42.38
N GLN A 430 -47.42 25.16 43.30
CA GLN A 430 -47.93 25.41 44.66
C GLN A 430 -47.32 26.72 45.17
N GLY A 431 -48.13 27.77 45.19
CA GLY A 431 -47.75 28.94 45.97
C GLY A 431 -48.28 30.25 45.45
N LEU A 432 -49.64 30.41 45.41
CA LEU A 432 -50.26 31.72 45.46
C LEU A 432 -51.73 31.56 45.86
N ARG A 433 -51.97 31.36 47.17
CA ARG A 433 -53.18 31.74 47.94
C ARG A 433 -52.73 31.91 49.38
N ASP A 434 -52.52 33.12 49.76
CA ASP A 434 -53.12 33.98 50.81
C ASP A 434 -52.23 35.21 51.01
#